data_70ec327acfa0cae0fef6374d4780c457
#
_entry.id   70ec327acfa0cae0fef6374d4780c457
#
_cell.length_a   1.000
_cell.length_b   1.000
_cell.length_c   1.000
_cell.angle_alpha   90.00
_cell.angle_beta   90.00
_cell.angle_gamma   90.00
#
_symmetry.space_group_name_H-M   'P 1'
#
loop_
_entity.id
_entity.type
_entity.pdbx_description
1 polymer ?
#
loop_
_entity_poly.entity_id
_entity_poly.type
_entity_poly.pdbx_seq_one_letter_code
_entity_poly.pdbx_strand_id
1 'polypeptide(L)'
;QVDSSVGGKVAINHELGKNLIGSFYQPKKVLIDLKCLETLPKREIISGMAEIIKYGFIYDQDLFSYLSANSQQLMALNFECLAKVVSRSCEIKADVVRQDEKEANLRAILNFGHTIAHAIESNTKYKLYTHGEAVGIGLYGAVLLSHYHEMVDVNTVRVTKELLEKFELPLQAKQCNVDTLFEIVGRDKKAVNGKVKWILLAEIGKVIISDQVSTEQIKKVLHEIVV
;
A
#
# COMPACT_ATOMS: atom_id res chain seq x y z
N GLN A 1 -13.87 -0.40 2.89
CA GLN A 1 -14.74 0.19 1.83
C GLN A 1 -13.95 0.69 0.62
N VAL A 2 -12.66 0.94 0.77
CA VAL A 2 -11.86 1.49 -0.35
C VAL A 2 -11.89 0.58 -1.57
N ASP A 3 -11.58 -0.73 -1.37
CA ASP A 3 -11.37 -1.61 -2.51
C ASP A 3 -11.40 -3.11 -2.21
N SER A 4 -11.47 -3.54 -0.95
CA SER A 4 -11.30 -4.96 -0.58
C SER A 4 -12.33 -5.89 -1.23
N SER A 5 -13.53 -5.39 -1.51
CA SER A 5 -14.61 -6.13 -2.17
C SER A 5 -14.46 -6.25 -3.70
N VAL A 6 -13.49 -5.53 -4.30
CA VAL A 6 -13.21 -5.58 -5.74
C VAL A 6 -12.05 -6.53 -6.01
N GLY A 7 -12.18 -7.39 -7.03
CA GLY A 7 -11.08 -8.22 -7.53
C GLY A 7 -11.12 -9.69 -7.17
N GLY A 8 -12.21 -10.16 -6.54
CA GLY A 8 -12.56 -11.59 -6.41
C GLY A 8 -11.72 -12.43 -5.46
N LYS A 9 -10.73 -11.87 -4.76
CA LYS A 9 -9.98 -12.56 -3.71
C LYS A 9 -10.83 -12.60 -2.43
N VAL A 10 -11.57 -13.67 -2.21
CA VAL A 10 -12.39 -13.86 -1.01
C VAL A 10 -11.81 -15.00 -0.18
N ALA A 11 -11.42 -14.68 1.06
CA ALA A 11 -10.81 -15.65 1.96
C ALA A 11 -10.98 -15.25 3.42
N ILE A 12 -10.86 -16.25 4.30
CA ILE A 12 -10.83 -16.07 5.75
C ILE A 12 -9.47 -16.45 6.32
N ASN A 13 -9.16 -15.85 7.46
CA ASN A 13 -7.95 -16.15 8.21
C ASN A 13 -8.06 -17.53 8.89
N HIS A 14 -6.93 -18.22 9.00
CA HIS A 14 -6.76 -19.45 9.73
C HIS A 14 -5.61 -19.27 10.74
N GLU A 15 -5.51 -20.15 11.75
CA GLU A 15 -4.43 -20.10 12.76
C GLU A 15 -3.03 -20.15 12.15
N LEU A 16 -2.87 -20.78 10.99
CA LEU A 16 -1.61 -20.91 10.26
C LEU A 16 -1.27 -19.69 9.38
N GLY A 17 -2.19 -18.73 9.19
CA GLY A 17 -1.94 -17.52 8.40
C GLY A 17 -3.18 -16.81 7.90
N LYS A 18 -2.97 -15.62 7.32
CA LYS A 18 -4.03 -14.80 6.71
C LYS A 18 -4.46 -15.36 5.35
N ASN A 19 -5.78 -15.27 5.06
CA ASN A 19 -6.37 -15.54 3.75
C ASN A 19 -6.08 -16.97 3.20
N LEU A 20 -5.96 -17.97 4.06
CA LEU A 20 -5.60 -19.34 3.65
C LEU A 20 -6.78 -20.16 3.13
N ILE A 21 -8.01 -19.83 3.53
CA ILE A 21 -9.20 -20.56 3.14
C ILE A 21 -10.10 -19.63 2.36
N GLY A 22 -10.23 -19.86 1.06
CA GLY A 22 -11.01 -19.00 0.20
C GLY A 22 -11.03 -19.44 -1.26
N SER A 23 -11.54 -18.56 -2.10
CA SER A 23 -11.65 -18.81 -3.54
C SER A 23 -11.48 -17.52 -4.33
N PHE A 24 -11.37 -17.65 -5.65
CA PHE A 24 -11.53 -16.54 -6.57
C PHE A 24 -12.99 -16.47 -7.02
N TYR A 25 -13.72 -15.46 -6.56
CA TYR A 25 -15.12 -15.26 -6.96
C TYR A 25 -15.46 -13.78 -7.04
N GLN A 26 -15.73 -13.28 -8.24
CA GLN A 26 -16.06 -11.88 -8.47
C GLN A 26 -17.43 -11.52 -7.92
N PRO A 27 -17.58 -10.39 -7.22
CA PRO A 27 -18.87 -9.90 -6.78
C PRO A 27 -19.72 -9.48 -7.99
N LYS A 28 -21.02 -9.80 -7.97
CA LYS A 28 -21.96 -9.31 -8.98
C LYS A 28 -22.32 -7.84 -8.79
N LYS A 29 -22.25 -7.37 -7.54
CA LYS A 29 -22.53 -5.99 -7.16
C LYS A 29 -21.79 -5.66 -5.86
N VAL A 30 -21.22 -4.47 -5.78
CA VAL A 30 -20.61 -3.91 -4.57
C VAL A 30 -21.43 -2.71 -4.14
N LEU A 31 -21.91 -2.71 -2.90
CA LEU A 31 -22.62 -1.60 -2.28
C LEU A 31 -21.74 -1.00 -1.19
N ILE A 32 -21.50 0.30 -1.26
CA ILE A 32 -20.68 1.04 -0.31
C ILE A 32 -21.54 2.14 0.31
N ASP A 33 -21.81 2.03 1.62
CA ASP A 33 -22.46 3.08 2.40
C ASP A 33 -21.43 3.82 3.24
N LEU A 34 -21.15 5.07 2.87
CA LEU A 34 -20.16 5.90 3.57
C LEU A 34 -20.57 6.25 5.00
N LYS A 35 -21.88 6.21 5.33
CA LYS A 35 -22.35 6.44 6.71
C LYS A 35 -21.77 5.43 7.70
N CYS A 36 -21.43 4.23 7.25
CA CYS A 36 -20.76 3.26 8.10
C CYS A 36 -19.40 3.74 8.64
N LEU A 37 -18.80 4.75 8.00
CA LEU A 37 -17.53 5.33 8.44
C LEU A 37 -17.69 6.23 9.68
N GLU A 38 -18.88 6.75 9.97
CA GLU A 38 -19.16 7.63 11.12
C GLU A 38 -18.89 6.92 12.47
N THR A 39 -19.11 5.62 12.52
CA THR A 39 -18.91 4.81 13.74
C THR A 39 -17.56 4.10 13.77
N LEU A 40 -16.75 4.27 12.72
CA LEU A 40 -15.45 3.62 12.64
C LEU A 40 -14.41 4.39 13.48
N PRO A 41 -13.57 3.69 14.29
CA PRO A 41 -12.49 4.36 15.00
C PRO A 41 -11.56 5.13 14.05
N LYS A 42 -11.08 6.31 14.47
CA LYS A 42 -10.20 7.16 13.65
C LYS A 42 -8.99 6.39 13.10
N ARG A 43 -8.41 5.47 13.88
CA ARG A 43 -7.28 4.65 13.45
C ARG A 43 -7.59 3.80 12.21
N GLU A 44 -8.82 3.30 12.10
CA GLU A 44 -9.26 2.51 10.94
C GLU A 44 -9.51 3.40 9.71
N ILE A 45 -9.97 4.65 9.91
CA ILE A 45 -10.05 5.65 8.84
C ILE A 45 -8.67 5.93 8.27
N ILE A 46 -7.68 6.22 9.15
CA ILE A 46 -6.28 6.43 8.77
C ILE A 46 -5.76 5.22 8.00
N SER A 47 -6.02 4.01 8.49
CA SER A 47 -5.65 2.76 7.83
C SER A 47 -6.21 2.67 6.40
N GLY A 48 -7.48 3.03 6.20
CA GLY A 48 -8.10 3.06 4.87
C GLY A 48 -7.46 4.07 3.92
N MET A 49 -7.02 5.23 4.43
CA MET A 49 -6.40 6.26 3.60
C MET A 49 -5.10 5.82 2.95
N ALA A 50 -4.32 4.92 3.57
CA ALA A 50 -3.10 4.39 2.99
C ALA A 50 -3.34 3.72 1.64
N GLU A 51 -4.42 2.94 1.51
CA GLU A 51 -4.78 2.28 0.26
C GLU A 51 -5.24 3.28 -0.81
N ILE A 52 -5.98 4.33 -0.43
CA ILE A 52 -6.37 5.39 -1.37
C ILE A 52 -5.12 6.12 -1.89
N ILE A 53 -4.18 6.46 -1.00
CA ILE A 53 -2.91 7.11 -1.35
C ILE A 53 -2.10 6.23 -2.30
N LYS A 54 -2.06 4.94 -2.08
CA LYS A 54 -1.41 3.98 -2.98
C LYS A 54 -1.91 4.13 -4.42
N TYR A 55 -3.22 4.29 -4.63
CA TYR A 55 -3.77 4.48 -5.98
C TYR A 55 -3.30 5.76 -6.65
N GLY A 56 -3.10 6.83 -5.88
CA GLY A 56 -2.48 8.06 -6.36
C GLY A 56 -1.05 7.84 -6.87
N PHE A 57 -0.27 7.00 -6.18
CA PHE A 57 1.09 6.68 -6.62
C PHE A 57 1.15 5.79 -7.85
N ILE A 58 0.31 4.75 -7.91
CA ILE A 58 0.49 3.70 -8.91
C ILE A 58 -0.22 3.97 -10.23
N TYR A 59 -1.24 4.87 -10.24
CA TYR A 59 -2.14 4.95 -11.39
C TYR A 59 -2.68 6.35 -11.70
N ASP A 60 -2.80 7.26 -10.71
CA ASP A 60 -3.59 8.48 -10.87
C ASP A 60 -2.97 9.68 -10.16
N GLN A 61 -2.21 10.49 -10.90
CA GLN A 61 -1.60 11.73 -10.40
C GLN A 61 -2.63 12.78 -9.96
N ASP A 62 -3.79 12.82 -10.60
CA ASP A 62 -4.86 13.77 -10.22
C ASP A 62 -5.46 13.37 -8.88
N LEU A 63 -5.61 12.06 -8.61
CA LEU A 63 -6.00 11.57 -7.29
C LEU A 63 -4.97 11.95 -6.24
N PHE A 64 -3.67 11.79 -6.50
CA PHE A 64 -2.60 12.21 -5.59
C PHE A 64 -2.71 13.71 -5.25
N SER A 65 -2.88 14.54 -6.25
CA SER A 65 -3.03 16.00 -6.10
C SER A 65 -4.29 16.35 -5.31
N TYR A 66 -5.40 15.67 -5.61
CA TYR A 66 -6.66 15.83 -4.91
C TYR A 66 -6.56 15.48 -3.41
N LEU A 67 -5.90 14.37 -3.07
CA LEU A 67 -5.64 13.93 -1.70
C LEU A 67 -4.83 14.98 -0.93
N SER A 68 -3.78 15.53 -1.55
CA SER A 68 -2.95 16.56 -0.92
C SER A 68 -3.74 17.84 -0.63
N ALA A 69 -4.61 18.26 -1.56
CA ALA A 69 -5.41 19.49 -1.44
C ALA A 69 -6.59 19.34 -0.46
N ASN A 70 -7.16 18.13 -0.31
CA ASN A 70 -8.39 17.90 0.45
C ASN A 70 -8.18 17.04 1.71
N SER A 71 -6.95 16.89 2.17
CA SER A 71 -6.64 16.00 3.31
C SER A 71 -7.44 16.30 4.57
N GLN A 72 -7.61 17.58 4.92
CA GLN A 72 -8.40 17.99 6.09
C GLN A 72 -9.88 17.60 5.96
N GLN A 73 -10.48 17.79 4.78
CA GLN A 73 -11.88 17.43 4.54
C GLN A 73 -12.09 15.92 4.56
N LEU A 74 -11.16 15.16 4.00
CA LEU A 74 -11.18 13.70 4.02
C LEU A 74 -11.04 13.15 5.45
N MET A 75 -10.12 13.70 6.24
CA MET A 75 -9.97 13.33 7.65
C MET A 75 -11.13 13.77 8.54
N ALA A 76 -11.87 14.82 8.15
CA ALA A 76 -13.11 15.23 8.77
C ALA A 76 -14.34 14.45 8.29
N LEU A 77 -14.16 13.38 7.50
CA LEU A 77 -15.22 12.55 6.93
C LEU A 77 -16.21 13.31 6.05
N ASN A 78 -15.76 14.30 5.30
CA ASN A 78 -16.63 14.95 4.30
C ASN A 78 -17.05 13.92 3.25
N PHE A 79 -18.35 13.63 3.18
CA PHE A 79 -18.87 12.54 2.37
C PHE A 79 -18.72 12.77 0.86
N GLU A 80 -18.77 14.00 0.40
CA GLU A 80 -18.54 14.30 -1.01
C GLU A 80 -17.10 13.98 -1.42
N CYS A 81 -16.13 14.42 -0.60
CA CYS A 81 -14.72 14.10 -0.82
C CYS A 81 -14.46 12.59 -0.72
N LEU A 82 -15.04 11.92 0.28
CA LEU A 82 -14.90 10.47 0.46
C LEU A 82 -15.51 9.69 -0.70
N ALA A 83 -16.72 10.05 -1.15
CA ALA A 83 -17.37 9.41 -2.29
C ALA A 83 -16.47 9.44 -3.53
N LYS A 84 -15.85 10.59 -3.80
CA LYS A 84 -14.97 10.79 -4.93
C LYS A 84 -13.74 9.86 -4.86
N VAL A 85 -13.03 9.84 -3.73
CA VAL A 85 -11.78 9.04 -3.61
C VAL A 85 -12.06 7.54 -3.53
N VAL A 86 -13.15 7.12 -2.88
CA VAL A 86 -13.56 5.70 -2.80
C VAL A 86 -14.01 5.20 -4.17
N SER A 87 -14.87 5.96 -4.88
CA SER A 87 -15.30 5.61 -6.24
C SER A 87 -14.07 5.45 -7.16
N ARG A 88 -13.18 6.46 -7.14
CA ARG A 88 -11.99 6.42 -7.97
C ARG A 88 -11.06 5.25 -7.66
N SER A 89 -10.88 4.90 -6.38
CA SER A 89 -10.10 3.73 -5.96
C SER A 89 -10.69 2.43 -6.48
N CYS A 90 -12.01 2.27 -6.37
CA CYS A 90 -12.73 1.10 -6.92
C CYS A 90 -12.59 1.01 -8.45
N GLU A 91 -12.71 2.14 -9.17
CA GLU A 91 -12.54 2.21 -10.62
C GLU A 91 -11.14 1.75 -11.04
N ILE A 92 -10.09 2.31 -10.41
CA ILE A 92 -8.70 1.96 -10.70
C ILE A 92 -8.47 0.46 -10.44
N LYS A 93 -8.93 -0.05 -9.28
CA LYS A 93 -8.79 -1.48 -8.99
C LYS A 93 -9.52 -2.35 -9.98
N ALA A 94 -10.75 -2.00 -10.33
CA ALA A 94 -11.54 -2.74 -11.30
C ALA A 94 -10.86 -2.74 -12.69
N ASP A 95 -10.26 -1.63 -13.08
CA ASP A 95 -9.54 -1.51 -14.34
C ASP A 95 -8.27 -2.40 -14.36
N VAL A 96 -7.47 -2.36 -13.31
CA VAL A 96 -6.29 -3.22 -13.16
C VAL A 96 -6.67 -4.70 -13.14
N VAL A 97 -7.73 -5.07 -12.38
CA VAL A 97 -8.20 -6.46 -12.30
C VAL A 97 -8.76 -6.95 -13.63
N ARG A 98 -9.47 -6.09 -14.38
CA ARG A 98 -9.99 -6.44 -15.72
C ARG A 98 -8.87 -6.76 -16.70
N GLN A 99 -7.73 -6.06 -16.60
CA GLN A 99 -6.56 -6.28 -17.46
C GLN A 99 -5.74 -7.50 -17.03
N ASP A 100 -5.75 -7.85 -15.73
CA ASP A 100 -4.98 -8.96 -15.18
C ASP A 100 -5.71 -9.60 -13.99
N GLU A 101 -6.75 -10.40 -14.27
CA GLU A 101 -7.59 -11.00 -13.23
C GLU A 101 -6.80 -11.94 -12.32
N LYS A 102 -5.88 -12.73 -12.89
CA LYS A 102 -5.14 -13.79 -12.17
C LYS A 102 -3.82 -13.34 -11.56
N GLU A 103 -3.51 -12.03 -11.62
CA GLU A 103 -2.26 -11.47 -11.06
C GLU A 103 -0.99 -12.07 -11.68
N ALA A 104 -1.00 -12.22 -13.00
CA ALA A 104 0.16 -12.73 -13.72
C ALA A 104 1.28 -11.68 -13.88
N ASN A 105 0.92 -10.41 -14.05
CA ASN A 105 1.88 -9.32 -14.30
C ASN A 105 1.40 -7.96 -13.78
N LEU A 106 0.44 -7.30 -14.49
CA LEU A 106 0.04 -5.92 -14.22
C LEU A 106 -0.55 -5.73 -12.82
N ARG A 107 -1.36 -6.68 -12.34
CA ARG A 107 -2.01 -6.58 -11.04
C ARG A 107 -1.02 -6.51 -9.87
N ALA A 108 0.23 -6.93 -10.08
CA ALA A 108 1.27 -6.80 -9.09
C ALA A 108 1.52 -5.35 -8.65
N ILE A 109 1.22 -4.33 -9.50
CA ILE A 109 1.36 -2.90 -9.14
C ILE A 109 0.53 -2.53 -7.90
N LEU A 110 -0.59 -3.23 -7.64
CA LEU A 110 -1.41 -3.04 -6.44
C LEU A 110 -0.65 -3.33 -5.14
N ASN A 111 0.49 -4.03 -5.22
CA ASN A 111 1.35 -4.33 -4.09
C ASN A 111 2.47 -3.28 -3.87
N PHE A 112 2.37 -2.07 -4.46
CA PHE A 112 3.30 -0.98 -4.18
C PHE A 112 3.34 -0.69 -2.67
N GLY A 113 4.54 -0.70 -2.07
CA GLY A 113 4.75 -0.58 -0.63
C GLY A 113 4.49 -1.87 0.18
N HIS A 114 3.76 -2.85 -0.35
CA HIS A 114 3.30 -4.02 0.41
C HIS A 114 4.41 -5.01 0.79
N THR A 115 5.50 -5.09 0.04
CA THR A 115 6.65 -5.95 0.40
C THR A 115 7.21 -5.58 1.77
N ILE A 116 7.39 -4.29 2.02
CA ILE A 116 7.84 -3.77 3.32
C ILE A 116 6.72 -3.87 4.36
N ALA A 117 5.49 -3.51 4.00
CA ALA A 117 4.34 -3.56 4.90
C ALA A 117 4.12 -4.97 5.46
N HIS A 118 4.09 -5.99 4.62
CA HIS A 118 3.93 -7.39 5.06
C HIS A 118 5.09 -7.87 5.93
N ALA A 119 6.31 -7.40 5.68
CA ALA A 119 7.45 -7.70 6.55
C ALA A 119 7.26 -7.11 7.95
N ILE A 120 6.78 -5.85 8.05
CA ILE A 120 6.46 -5.18 9.32
C ILE A 120 5.30 -5.91 10.04
N GLU A 121 4.21 -6.21 9.34
CA GLU A 121 3.08 -6.95 9.91
C GLU A 121 3.51 -8.31 10.46
N SER A 122 4.29 -9.07 9.69
CA SER A 122 4.81 -10.38 10.09
C SER A 122 5.73 -10.28 11.30
N ASN A 123 6.68 -9.33 11.29
CA ASN A 123 7.63 -9.11 12.39
C ASN A 123 6.90 -8.74 13.70
N THR A 124 5.83 -7.94 13.61
CA THR A 124 5.02 -7.50 14.77
C THR A 124 3.85 -8.44 15.07
N LYS A 125 3.82 -9.62 14.44
CA LYS A 125 2.79 -10.67 14.63
C LYS A 125 1.38 -10.14 14.42
N TYR A 126 1.20 -9.17 13.50
CA TYR A 126 -0.09 -8.54 13.18
C TYR A 126 -0.81 -7.87 14.36
N LYS A 127 -0.06 -7.45 15.41
CA LYS A 127 -0.66 -6.91 16.64
C LYS A 127 -0.38 -5.43 16.87
N LEU A 128 0.73 -4.90 16.34
CA LEU A 128 1.16 -3.54 16.62
C LEU A 128 0.57 -2.53 15.64
N TYR A 129 0.61 -2.85 14.35
CA TYR A 129 0.16 -2.00 13.26
C TYR A 129 -1.15 -2.51 12.67
N THR A 130 -2.06 -1.58 12.30
CA THR A 130 -3.09 -1.88 11.33
C THR A 130 -2.45 -2.11 9.96
N HIS A 131 -3.17 -2.76 9.06
CA HIS A 131 -2.67 -2.97 7.69
C HIS A 131 -2.24 -1.66 7.03
N GLY A 132 -3.10 -0.63 7.06
CA GLY A 132 -2.79 0.64 6.41
C GLY A 132 -1.66 1.43 7.09
N GLU A 133 -1.46 1.31 8.40
CA GLU A 133 -0.28 1.88 9.06
C GLU A 133 1.01 1.23 8.53
N ALA A 134 1.03 -0.10 8.40
CA ALA A 134 2.16 -0.81 7.80
C ALA A 134 2.34 -0.43 6.32
N VAL A 135 1.24 -0.29 5.57
CA VAL A 135 1.26 0.17 4.17
C VAL A 135 1.79 1.60 4.07
N GLY A 136 1.43 2.51 4.97
CA GLY A 136 1.97 3.88 5.01
C GLY A 136 3.50 3.90 5.11
N ILE A 137 4.06 3.12 6.04
CA ILE A 137 5.52 2.95 6.17
C ILE A 137 6.10 2.33 4.90
N GLY A 138 5.42 1.30 4.36
CA GLY A 138 5.84 0.62 3.15
C GLY A 138 5.83 1.51 1.90
N LEU A 139 4.83 2.39 1.76
CA LEU A 139 4.77 3.37 0.67
C LEU A 139 5.95 4.35 0.74
N TYR A 140 6.23 4.88 1.93
CA TYR A 140 7.40 5.74 2.14
C TYR A 140 8.69 5.00 1.81
N GLY A 141 8.85 3.77 2.31
CA GLY A 141 10.01 2.93 2.00
C GLY A 141 10.15 2.60 0.52
N ALA A 142 9.04 2.37 -0.20
CA ALA A 142 9.08 2.10 -1.64
C ALA A 142 9.48 3.35 -2.46
N VAL A 143 9.07 4.55 -2.02
CA VAL A 143 9.50 5.81 -2.66
C VAL A 143 10.98 6.10 -2.35
N LEU A 144 11.46 5.87 -1.12
CA LEU A 144 12.89 5.94 -0.79
C LEU A 144 13.71 4.97 -1.65
N LEU A 145 13.22 3.73 -1.84
CA LEU A 145 13.86 2.73 -2.67
C LEU A 145 13.95 3.19 -4.13
N SER A 146 12.87 3.78 -4.64
CA SER A 146 12.83 4.35 -5.99
C SER A 146 13.80 5.53 -6.15
N HIS A 147 13.97 6.34 -5.10
CA HIS A 147 14.94 7.42 -5.06
C HIS A 147 16.37 6.88 -5.06
N TYR A 148 16.70 5.87 -4.23
CA TYR A 148 18.03 5.26 -4.24
C TYR A 148 18.33 4.45 -5.50
N HIS A 149 17.29 4.08 -6.23
CA HIS A 149 17.41 3.49 -7.57
C HIS A 149 17.41 4.54 -8.70
N GLU A 150 17.57 5.84 -8.34
CA GLU A 150 17.70 6.99 -9.24
C GLU A 150 16.49 7.21 -10.17
N MET A 151 15.30 6.73 -9.79
CA MET A 151 14.08 6.87 -10.59
C MET A 151 13.31 8.15 -10.27
N VAL A 152 13.35 8.60 -9.03
CA VAL A 152 12.65 9.80 -8.57
C VAL A 152 13.60 10.72 -7.80
N ASP A 153 13.32 12.00 -7.81
CA ASP A 153 14.10 13.01 -7.13
C ASP A 153 13.75 13.12 -5.62
N VAL A 154 14.56 13.87 -4.90
CA VAL A 154 14.35 14.12 -3.46
C VAL A 154 13.06 14.91 -3.20
N ASN A 155 12.59 15.71 -4.16
CA ASN A 155 11.33 16.42 -4.03
C ASN A 155 10.13 15.45 -3.99
N THR A 156 10.17 14.38 -4.78
CA THR A 156 9.18 13.31 -4.74
C THR A 156 9.15 12.63 -3.36
N VAL A 157 10.30 12.38 -2.76
CA VAL A 157 10.39 11.85 -1.38
C VAL A 157 9.75 12.82 -0.38
N ARG A 158 10.06 14.13 -0.51
CA ARG A 158 9.50 15.18 0.37
C ARG A 158 7.98 15.27 0.28
N VAL A 159 7.42 15.35 -0.93
CA VAL A 159 5.96 15.46 -1.09
C VAL A 159 5.23 14.19 -0.67
N THR A 160 5.87 13.02 -0.80
CA THR A 160 5.36 11.76 -0.25
C THR A 160 5.26 11.81 1.27
N LYS A 161 6.34 12.21 1.94
CA LYS A 161 6.37 12.38 3.39
C LYS A 161 5.26 13.31 3.85
N GLU A 162 5.18 14.50 3.25
CA GLU A 162 4.17 15.51 3.57
C GLU A 162 2.73 14.97 3.39
N LEU A 163 2.47 14.19 2.33
CA LEU A 163 1.16 13.61 2.10
C LEU A 163 0.80 12.58 3.18
N LEU A 164 1.71 11.66 3.50
CA LEU A 164 1.47 10.62 4.50
C LEU A 164 1.26 11.24 5.89
N GLU A 165 2.04 12.27 6.25
CA GLU A 165 1.88 13.01 7.52
C GLU A 165 0.53 13.75 7.60
N LYS A 166 0.02 14.33 6.50
CA LYS A 166 -1.32 14.94 6.46
C LYS A 166 -2.44 13.95 6.78
N PHE A 167 -2.24 12.69 6.50
CA PHE A 167 -3.17 11.59 6.82
C PHE A 167 -2.81 10.85 8.11
N GLU A 168 -1.90 11.41 8.92
CA GLU A 168 -1.47 10.84 10.21
C GLU A 168 -0.92 9.40 10.08
N LEU A 169 -0.42 9.02 8.90
CA LEU A 169 0.18 7.72 8.66
C LEU A 169 1.63 7.71 9.17
N PRO A 170 2.05 6.64 9.86
CA PRO A 170 3.43 6.52 10.32
C PRO A 170 4.39 6.36 9.14
N LEU A 171 5.58 6.94 9.30
CA LEU A 171 6.68 6.82 8.33
C LEU A 171 7.75 5.84 8.80
N GLN A 172 7.73 5.48 10.09
CA GLN A 172 8.75 4.66 10.71
C GLN A 172 8.14 3.49 11.50
N ALA A 173 8.81 2.36 11.43
CA ALA A 173 8.46 1.15 12.15
C ALA A 173 9.16 1.09 13.50
N LYS A 174 8.38 1.10 14.57
CA LYS A 174 8.87 0.87 15.96
C LYS A 174 8.85 -0.61 16.28
N GLN A 175 9.70 -1.03 17.21
CA GLN A 175 9.79 -2.43 17.67
C GLN A 175 10.08 -3.43 16.55
N CYS A 176 10.78 -2.97 15.51
CA CYS A 176 11.26 -3.79 14.40
C CYS A 176 12.79 -3.82 14.44
N ASN A 177 13.37 -4.87 13.87
CA ASN A 177 14.81 -5.00 13.68
C ASN A 177 15.10 -5.09 12.18
N VAL A 178 16.09 -4.32 11.72
CA VAL A 178 16.45 -4.23 10.29
C VAL A 178 16.82 -5.58 9.71
N ASP A 179 17.66 -6.36 10.42
CA ASP A 179 18.12 -7.66 9.90
C ASP A 179 16.95 -8.65 9.80
N THR A 180 16.06 -8.65 10.80
CA THR A 180 14.85 -9.49 10.78
C THR A 180 13.91 -9.10 9.64
N LEU A 181 13.67 -7.80 9.42
CA LEU A 181 12.87 -7.35 8.28
C LEU A 181 13.52 -7.72 6.95
N PHE A 182 14.83 -7.56 6.84
CA PHE A 182 15.58 -7.94 5.66
C PHE A 182 15.47 -9.45 5.35
N GLU A 183 15.55 -10.30 6.39
CA GLU A 183 15.33 -11.75 6.23
C GLU A 183 13.90 -12.07 5.76
N ILE A 184 12.88 -11.43 6.34
CA ILE A 184 11.47 -11.65 5.96
C ILE A 184 11.26 -11.26 4.50
N VAL A 185 11.71 -10.06 4.10
CA VAL A 185 11.69 -9.61 2.70
C VAL A 185 12.44 -10.59 1.79
N GLY A 186 13.56 -11.14 2.26
CA GLY A 186 14.36 -12.10 1.51
C GLY A 186 13.73 -13.49 1.37
N ARG A 187 12.81 -13.90 2.26
CA ARG A 187 12.10 -15.18 2.16
C ARG A 187 11.14 -15.21 0.98
N ASP A 188 10.58 -14.09 0.60
CA ASP A 188 9.77 -13.92 -0.61
C ASP A 188 10.59 -14.21 -1.90
N LYS A 189 11.95 -14.07 -1.83
CA LYS A 189 12.88 -14.43 -2.92
C LYS A 189 12.82 -15.91 -3.32
N LYS A 190 12.60 -16.80 -2.35
CA LYS A 190 12.65 -18.26 -2.60
C LYS A 190 11.41 -18.77 -3.32
N ALA A 191 10.33 -18.00 -3.33
CA ALA A 191 9.06 -18.40 -3.94
C ALA A 191 9.02 -18.21 -5.47
N VAL A 192 9.81 -17.28 -6.04
CA VAL A 192 9.80 -17.01 -7.50
C VAL A 192 11.23 -16.78 -8.02
N ASN A 193 11.85 -17.82 -8.54
CA ASN A 193 13.15 -17.79 -9.26
C ASN A 193 14.32 -17.04 -8.56
N GLY A 194 14.31 -16.92 -7.24
CA GLY A 194 15.45 -16.43 -6.46
C GLY A 194 15.62 -14.89 -6.39
N LYS A 195 14.71 -14.11 -6.98
CA LYS A 195 14.76 -12.63 -6.89
C LYS A 195 13.42 -12.06 -6.44
N VAL A 196 13.46 -11.05 -5.54
CA VAL A 196 12.27 -10.27 -5.16
C VAL A 196 11.93 -9.31 -6.29
N LYS A 197 10.69 -9.31 -6.75
CA LYS A 197 10.19 -8.27 -7.65
C LYS A 197 9.73 -7.07 -6.80
N TRP A 198 10.37 -5.94 -7.00
CA TRP A 198 10.01 -4.67 -6.38
C TRP A 198 9.12 -3.85 -7.30
N ILE A 199 8.15 -3.19 -6.74
CA ILE A 199 7.39 -2.18 -7.46
C ILE A 199 8.02 -0.84 -7.09
N LEU A 200 8.54 -0.13 -8.09
CA LEU A 200 9.25 1.13 -7.94
C LEU A 200 8.44 2.25 -8.59
N LEU A 201 8.46 3.42 -7.96
CA LEU A 201 7.84 4.62 -8.50
C LEU A 201 8.71 5.19 -9.63
N ALA A 202 8.15 5.28 -10.84
CA ALA A 202 8.80 5.99 -11.95
C ALA A 202 8.46 7.47 -11.95
N GLU A 203 7.22 7.78 -11.65
CA GLU A 203 6.67 9.12 -11.42
C GLU A 203 5.35 8.97 -10.66
N ILE A 204 4.85 10.03 -10.03
CA ILE A 204 3.54 9.98 -9.37
C ILE A 204 2.48 9.62 -10.42
N GLY A 205 1.71 8.57 -10.14
CA GLY A 205 0.73 8.00 -11.08
C GLY A 205 1.28 6.85 -11.93
N LYS A 206 2.58 6.49 -11.80
CA LYS A 206 3.18 5.44 -12.61
C LYS A 206 4.27 4.67 -11.88
N VAL A 207 4.16 3.37 -11.90
CA VAL A 207 5.15 2.45 -11.31
C VAL A 207 5.68 1.46 -12.33
N ILE A 208 6.82 0.88 -12.04
CA ILE A 208 7.42 -0.23 -12.77
C ILE A 208 7.71 -1.40 -11.84
N ILE A 209 7.84 -2.60 -12.41
CA ILE A 209 8.28 -3.79 -11.69
C ILE A 209 9.75 -4.03 -12.04
N SER A 210 10.61 -4.15 -11.02
CA SER A 210 12.06 -4.34 -11.18
C SER A 210 12.56 -5.46 -10.26
N ASP A 211 13.51 -6.25 -10.74
CA ASP A 211 14.29 -7.22 -9.96
C ASP A 211 15.75 -6.78 -9.79
N GLN A 212 16.06 -5.52 -10.15
CA GLN A 212 17.42 -4.96 -10.18
C GLN A 212 17.80 -4.22 -8.89
N VAL A 213 16.96 -4.27 -7.86
CA VAL A 213 17.24 -3.59 -6.57
C VAL A 213 18.34 -4.31 -5.81
N SER A 214 19.38 -3.58 -5.40
CA SER A 214 20.51 -4.16 -4.67
C SER A 214 20.20 -4.38 -3.19
N THR A 215 20.94 -5.30 -2.57
CA THR A 215 20.85 -5.57 -1.12
C THR A 215 21.18 -4.32 -0.30
N GLU A 216 22.15 -3.52 -0.75
CA GLU A 216 22.57 -2.28 -0.10
C GLU A 216 21.45 -1.24 -0.08
N GLN A 217 20.75 -1.07 -1.22
CA GLN A 217 19.61 -0.17 -1.32
C GLN A 217 18.47 -0.59 -0.38
N ILE A 218 18.15 -1.89 -0.32
CA ILE A 218 17.13 -2.42 0.58
C ILE A 218 17.51 -2.15 2.04
N LYS A 219 18.73 -2.48 2.46
CA LYS A 219 19.20 -2.24 3.83
C LYS A 219 19.19 -0.76 4.18
N LYS A 220 19.62 0.10 3.26
CA LYS A 220 19.60 1.55 3.45
C LYS A 220 18.18 2.05 3.75
N VAL A 221 17.19 1.63 2.97
CA VAL A 221 15.78 1.98 3.21
C VAL A 221 15.31 1.45 4.56
N LEU A 222 15.60 0.19 4.89
CA LEU A 222 15.18 -0.37 6.16
C LEU A 222 15.78 0.38 7.37
N HIS A 223 17.04 0.85 7.27
CA HIS A 223 17.66 1.68 8.32
C HIS A 223 16.98 3.05 8.48
N GLU A 224 16.36 3.61 7.45
CA GLU A 224 15.66 4.89 7.54
C GLU A 224 14.24 4.78 8.12
N ILE A 225 13.59 3.64 7.85
CA ILE A 225 12.21 3.43 8.28
C ILE A 225 12.08 2.65 9.60
N VAL A 226 13.17 2.17 10.20
CA VAL A 226 13.17 1.46 11.49
C VAL A 226 13.78 2.33 12.57
N VAL A 227 13.10 2.44 13.74
CA VAL A 227 13.53 3.20 14.91
C VAL A 227 13.36 2.39 16.21
#